data_c5de3c82be813fe19575b575c1a89fdb
#
_entry.id   c5de3c82be813fe19575b575c1a89fdb
#
_cell.length_a   1.000
_cell.length_b   1.000
_cell.length_c   1.000
_cell.angle_alpha   90.00
_cell.angle_beta   90.00
_cell.angle_gamma   90.00
#
_symmetry.space_group_name_H-M   'P 1'
#
loop_
_entity.id
_entity.type
_entity.pdbx_description
1 polymer ?
#
loop_
_entity_poly.entity_id
_entity_poly.type
_entity_poly.pdbx_seq_one_letter_code
_entity_poly.pdbx_strand_id
1 'polypeptide(L)'
;MPRKPKVAAIGRQMLAEHVNAGCLSIDEFLRQQNNQDSLRFITCGSVDDGKSTLIGRLLWESLQLFDDQVEALKTESKKYGTQGANIDFALLVDGLSAEREQGITIDVAYRFFATNKRRFIVADTPGHEQYTRNMITGASTASLAVLLVDARQGILTQTRRHA
;
A
#
# COMPACT_ATOMS: atom_id res chain seq x y z
N MET A 1 0.18 21.16 25.90
CA MET A 1 0.19 19.68 26.03
C MET A 1 -0.24 19.08 24.71
N PRO A 2 0.60 18.34 23.99
CA PRO A 2 0.22 17.72 22.74
C PRO A 2 -0.66 16.48 22.99
N ARG A 3 -1.82 16.44 22.34
CA ARG A 3 -2.72 15.27 22.37
C ARG A 3 -2.01 14.10 21.69
N LYS A 4 -1.83 12.99 22.40
CA LYS A 4 -1.32 11.73 21.85
C LYS A 4 -2.21 11.29 20.67
N PRO A 5 -1.62 10.83 19.56
CA PRO A 5 -2.40 10.46 18.38
C PRO A 5 -3.34 9.29 18.68
N LYS A 6 -4.60 9.42 18.26
CA LYS A 6 -5.67 8.42 18.43
C LYS A 6 -5.37 7.05 17.78
N VAL A 7 -4.36 6.96 16.92
CA VAL A 7 -3.99 5.74 16.19
C VAL A 7 -3.54 4.61 17.12
N ALA A 8 -2.75 4.91 18.16
CA ALA A 8 -2.31 3.90 19.14
C ALA A 8 -3.46 3.37 20.02
N ALA A 9 -4.56 4.14 20.16
CA ALA A 9 -5.74 3.72 20.91
C ALA A 9 -6.61 2.74 20.10
N ILE A 10 -6.74 2.94 18.79
CA ILE A 10 -7.56 2.10 17.90
C ILE A 10 -6.94 0.70 17.76
N GLY A 11 -5.63 0.60 17.56
CA GLY A 11 -4.93 -0.69 17.48
C GLY A 11 -5.01 -1.50 18.78
N ARG A 12 -4.90 -0.83 19.94
CA ARG A 12 -5.07 -1.48 21.26
C ARG A 12 -6.52 -1.87 21.52
N GLN A 13 -7.47 -1.08 21.03
CA GLN A 13 -8.89 -1.36 21.18
C GLN A 13 -9.33 -2.56 20.33
N MET A 14 -8.84 -2.67 19.09
CA MET A 14 -9.07 -3.85 18.24
C MET A 14 -8.40 -5.11 18.79
N LEU A 15 -7.18 -5.01 19.35
CA LEU A 15 -6.53 -6.13 20.03
C LEU A 15 -7.29 -6.51 21.31
N ALA A 16 -7.76 -5.54 22.09
CA ALA A 16 -8.53 -5.78 23.29
C ALA A 16 -9.93 -6.35 23.00
N GLU A 17 -10.58 -5.94 21.93
CA GLU A 17 -11.85 -6.51 21.45
C GLU A 17 -11.68 -7.94 20.95
N HIS A 18 -10.56 -8.27 20.28
CA HIS A 18 -10.24 -9.67 19.91
C HIS A 18 -9.87 -10.55 21.09
N VAL A 19 -9.26 -10.00 22.13
CA VAL A 19 -8.92 -10.73 23.37
C VAL A 19 -10.14 -10.90 24.28
N ASN A 20 -11.12 -9.96 24.23
CA ASN A 20 -12.36 -10.03 25.04
C ASN A 20 -13.52 -10.78 24.34
N ALA A 21 -13.45 -10.98 23.02
CA ALA A 21 -14.40 -11.82 22.29
C ALA A 21 -13.98 -13.29 22.39
N GLY A 22 -14.18 -13.89 23.58
CA GLY A 22 -14.04 -15.32 23.87
C GLY A 22 -12.86 -16.00 23.18
N CYS A 23 -11.91 -16.46 23.96
CA CYS A 23 -10.71 -17.19 23.54
C CYS A 23 -11.00 -18.16 22.39
N LEU A 24 -10.90 -17.69 21.14
CA LEU A 24 -10.85 -18.58 19.98
C LEU A 24 -9.64 -19.48 20.19
N SER A 25 -9.81 -20.79 20.12
CA SER A 25 -8.67 -21.70 20.13
C SER A 25 -7.73 -21.32 18.99
N ILE A 26 -6.43 -21.57 19.16
CA ILE A 26 -5.44 -21.35 18.10
C ILE A 26 -5.89 -22.01 16.79
N ASP A 27 -6.52 -23.17 16.89
CA ASP A 27 -7.04 -23.91 15.74
C ASP A 27 -8.21 -23.21 15.05
N GLU A 28 -9.09 -22.54 15.77
CA GLU A 28 -10.18 -21.74 15.21
C GLU A 28 -9.66 -20.47 14.58
N PHE A 29 -8.68 -19.81 15.17
CA PHE A 29 -8.00 -18.65 14.59
C PHE A 29 -7.29 -19.03 13.28
N LEU A 30 -6.56 -20.14 13.26
CA LEU A 30 -5.89 -20.65 12.06
C LEU A 30 -6.89 -21.07 10.97
N ARG A 31 -8.02 -21.67 11.33
CA ARG A 31 -9.10 -22.00 10.38
C ARG A 31 -9.75 -20.76 9.79
N GLN A 32 -9.99 -19.73 10.59
CA GLN A 32 -10.50 -18.45 10.08
C GLN A 32 -9.51 -17.80 9.13
N GLN A 33 -8.22 -17.81 9.45
CA GLN A 33 -7.19 -17.28 8.56
C GLN A 33 -7.04 -18.09 7.27
N ASN A 34 -7.13 -19.40 7.34
CA ASN A 34 -7.03 -20.27 6.16
C ASN A 34 -8.24 -20.19 5.23
N ASN A 35 -9.42 -19.84 5.75
CA ASN A 35 -10.66 -19.68 4.98
C ASN A 35 -10.83 -18.29 4.34
N GLN A 36 -9.92 -17.36 4.58
CA GLN A 36 -10.01 -16.06 3.94
C GLN A 36 -9.57 -16.12 2.47
N ASP A 37 -10.47 -15.72 1.59
CA ASP A 37 -10.14 -15.49 0.18
C ASP A 37 -8.97 -14.52 0.04
N SER A 38 -8.16 -14.73 -0.98
CA SER A 38 -7.09 -13.81 -1.34
C SER A 38 -7.38 -13.15 -2.69
N LEU A 39 -7.22 -11.84 -2.77
CA LEU A 39 -7.31 -11.08 -4.01
C LEU A 39 -5.93 -10.53 -4.37
N ARG A 40 -5.47 -10.86 -5.57
CA ARG A 40 -4.25 -10.28 -6.15
C ARG A 40 -4.65 -9.21 -7.12
N PHE A 41 -4.11 -8.00 -6.94
CA PHE A 41 -4.36 -6.91 -7.87
C PHE A 41 -3.10 -6.09 -8.12
N ILE A 42 -3.10 -5.40 -9.24
CA ILE A 42 -2.05 -4.45 -9.61
C ILE A 42 -2.60 -3.04 -9.66
N THR A 43 -1.74 -2.07 -9.46
CA THR A 43 -2.02 -0.66 -9.76
C THR A 43 -1.35 -0.28 -11.07
N CYS A 44 -2.11 0.26 -12.00
CA CYS A 44 -1.66 0.71 -13.32
C CYS A 44 -1.96 2.20 -13.48
N GLY A 45 -1.29 2.84 -14.41
CA GLY A 45 -1.46 4.26 -14.70
C GLY A 45 -0.13 4.93 -15.02
N SER A 46 -0.18 6.19 -15.40
CA SER A 46 1.01 6.96 -15.75
C SER A 46 1.83 7.33 -14.51
N VAL A 47 3.00 7.91 -14.70
CA VAL A 47 3.79 8.51 -13.64
C VAL A 47 2.96 9.61 -12.98
N ASP A 48 3.06 9.76 -11.68
CA ASP A 48 2.35 10.74 -10.84
C ASP A 48 0.82 10.59 -10.75
N ASP A 49 0.24 9.51 -11.28
CA ASP A 49 -1.17 9.20 -11.11
C ASP A 49 -1.54 8.72 -9.68
N GLY A 50 -0.58 8.69 -8.75
CA GLY A 50 -0.80 8.39 -7.34
C GLY A 50 -0.86 6.89 -6.99
N LYS A 51 -0.28 6.00 -7.80
CA LYS A 51 -0.28 4.54 -7.58
C LYS A 51 0.31 4.15 -6.23
N SER A 52 1.56 4.53 -5.99
CA SER A 52 2.27 4.22 -4.73
C SER A 52 1.62 4.93 -3.54
N THR A 53 1.09 6.13 -3.73
CA THR A 53 0.33 6.86 -2.70
C THR A 53 -0.93 6.09 -2.28
N LEU A 54 -1.69 5.55 -3.24
CA LEU A 54 -2.87 4.74 -2.96
C LEU A 54 -2.50 3.48 -2.16
N ILE A 55 -1.46 2.76 -2.60
CA ILE A 55 -1.00 1.54 -1.90
C ILE A 55 -0.52 1.89 -0.49
N GLY A 56 0.31 2.91 -0.34
CA GLY A 56 0.79 3.36 0.97
C GLY A 56 -0.37 3.75 1.90
N ARG A 57 -1.42 4.39 1.36
CA ARG A 57 -2.61 4.71 2.13
C ARG A 57 -3.41 3.48 2.55
N LEU A 58 -3.56 2.48 1.68
CA LEU A 58 -4.20 1.21 2.01
C LEU A 58 -3.45 0.46 3.11
N LEU A 59 -2.12 0.42 3.04
CA LEU A 59 -1.27 -0.17 4.07
C LEU A 59 -1.41 0.57 5.41
N TRP A 60 -1.44 1.90 5.38
CA TRP A 60 -1.65 2.71 6.57
C TRP A 60 -3.00 2.45 7.23
N GLU A 61 -4.07 2.41 6.46
CA GLU A 61 -5.43 2.20 7.00
C GLU A 61 -5.71 0.76 7.42
N SER A 62 -5.00 -0.21 6.84
CA SER A 62 -5.08 -1.61 7.26
C SER A 62 -4.34 -1.90 8.57
N LEU A 63 -3.75 -0.90 9.21
CA LEU A 63 -3.04 -1.00 10.50
C LEU A 63 -1.88 -2.03 10.53
N GLN A 64 -1.29 -2.33 9.38
CA GLN A 64 -0.19 -3.28 9.25
C GLN A 64 1.19 -2.63 9.40
N LEU A 65 1.25 -1.40 9.91
CA LEU A 65 2.49 -0.68 10.14
C LEU A 65 2.87 -0.73 11.61
N PHE A 66 4.10 -1.07 11.87
CA PHE A 66 4.70 -1.00 13.19
C PHE A 66 5.03 0.45 13.57
N ASP A 67 5.08 0.74 14.86
CA ASP A 67 5.31 2.11 15.37
C ASP A 67 6.64 2.70 14.87
N ASP A 68 7.69 1.88 14.74
CA ASP A 68 8.99 2.24 14.18
C ASP A 68 8.92 2.64 12.70
N GLN A 69 8.10 1.95 11.90
CA GLN A 69 7.86 2.29 10.49
C GLN A 69 7.12 3.63 10.38
N VAL A 70 6.19 3.90 11.29
CA VAL A 70 5.47 5.17 11.33
C VAL A 70 6.39 6.35 11.66
N GLU A 71 7.32 6.16 12.61
CA GLU A 71 8.30 7.20 12.96
C GLU A 71 9.33 7.41 11.84
N ALA A 72 9.81 6.33 11.24
CA ALA A 72 10.67 6.40 10.06
C ALA A 72 9.99 7.16 8.92
N LEU A 73 8.74 6.81 8.59
CA LEU A 73 7.96 7.46 7.55
C LEU A 73 7.80 8.97 7.80
N LYS A 74 7.50 9.39 9.03
CA LYS A 74 7.41 10.82 9.39
C LYS A 74 8.72 11.55 9.19
N THR A 75 9.83 10.89 9.51
CA THR A 75 11.17 11.48 9.38
C THR A 75 11.57 11.56 7.90
N GLU A 76 11.31 10.52 7.13
CA GLU A 76 11.59 10.47 5.69
C GLU A 76 10.69 11.42 4.90
N SER A 77 9.39 11.53 5.25
CA SER A 77 8.47 12.48 4.61
C SER A 77 8.94 13.94 4.74
N LYS A 78 9.65 14.27 5.82
CA LYS A 78 10.24 15.61 5.99
C LYS A 78 11.46 15.85 5.10
N LYS A 79 12.19 14.79 4.74
CA LYS A 79 13.42 14.87 3.93
C LYS A 79 13.17 14.76 2.43
N TYR A 80 12.30 13.83 2.05
CA TYR A 80 12.11 13.42 0.67
C TYR A 80 10.66 13.53 0.19
N GLY A 81 9.70 13.84 1.10
CA GLY A 81 8.29 13.88 0.76
C GLY A 81 7.93 14.99 -0.22
N THR A 82 7.05 14.69 -1.15
CA THR A 82 6.51 15.60 -2.16
C THR A 82 5.24 16.30 -1.69
N GLN A 83 4.67 15.90 -0.54
CA GLN A 83 3.38 16.38 -0.01
C GLN A 83 3.51 17.53 1.01
N GLY A 84 4.65 18.22 1.04
CA GLY A 84 4.91 19.34 1.95
C GLY A 84 4.95 18.91 3.42
N ALA A 85 4.04 19.45 4.26
CA ALA A 85 3.97 19.11 5.69
C ALA A 85 3.24 17.81 6.00
N ASN A 86 2.58 17.19 5.02
CA ASN A 86 1.83 15.97 5.18
C ASN A 86 2.74 14.74 5.05
N ILE A 87 2.26 13.61 5.60
CA ILE A 87 2.94 12.32 5.45
C ILE A 87 2.84 11.90 3.99
N ASP A 88 3.97 11.57 3.38
CA ASP A 88 4.03 11.02 2.04
C ASP A 88 3.96 9.49 2.11
N PHE A 89 2.78 8.96 1.79
CA PHE A 89 2.53 7.52 1.84
C PHE A 89 3.24 6.74 0.74
N ALA A 90 3.69 7.38 -0.35
CA ALA A 90 4.46 6.72 -1.40
C ALA A 90 5.77 6.14 -0.85
N LEU A 91 6.41 6.84 0.08
CA LEU A 91 7.65 6.39 0.73
C LEU A 91 7.53 5.05 1.50
N LEU A 92 6.31 4.64 1.87
CA LEU A 92 6.07 3.30 2.44
C LEU A 92 6.29 2.18 1.44
N VAL A 93 6.13 2.48 0.17
CA VAL A 93 6.16 1.50 -0.92
C VAL A 93 7.54 1.49 -1.58
N ASP A 94 8.19 2.63 -1.66
CA ASP A 94 9.50 2.80 -2.29
C ASP A 94 10.59 2.02 -1.52
N GLY A 95 11.00 0.90 -2.10
CA GLY A 95 11.95 -0.03 -1.48
C GLY A 95 13.41 0.23 -1.81
N LEU A 96 13.68 0.75 -3.01
CA LEU A 96 15.03 0.98 -3.52
C LEU A 96 15.48 2.42 -3.28
N SER A 97 16.75 2.62 -2.96
CA SER A 97 17.31 3.98 -2.83
C SER A 97 17.19 4.78 -4.14
N ALA A 98 17.35 4.10 -5.28
CA ALA A 98 17.20 4.72 -6.59
C ALA A 98 15.74 5.16 -6.87
N GLU A 99 14.75 4.44 -6.38
CA GLU A 99 13.33 4.83 -6.48
C GLU A 99 13.06 6.09 -5.66
N ARG A 100 13.60 6.14 -4.43
CA ARG A 100 13.46 7.32 -3.55
C ARG A 100 14.14 8.56 -4.12
N GLU A 101 15.32 8.41 -4.72
CA GLU A 101 16.05 9.51 -5.34
C GLU A 101 15.37 10.05 -6.60
N GLN A 102 14.79 9.17 -7.39
CA GLN A 102 14.13 9.54 -8.66
C GLN A 102 12.62 9.81 -8.49
N GLY A 103 12.02 9.41 -7.36
CA GLY A 103 10.58 9.54 -7.11
C GLY A 103 9.72 8.68 -8.06
N ILE A 104 10.26 7.59 -8.59
CA ILE A 104 9.56 6.69 -9.51
C ILE A 104 9.75 5.23 -9.10
N THR A 105 8.72 4.42 -9.28
CA THR A 105 8.80 2.96 -9.14
C THR A 105 9.56 2.38 -10.34
N ILE A 106 10.56 1.56 -10.08
CA ILE A 106 11.41 0.94 -11.11
C ILE A 106 11.05 -0.54 -11.28
N ASP A 107 10.93 -1.27 -10.17
CA ASP A 107 10.64 -2.69 -10.16
C ASP A 107 9.26 -2.97 -9.54
N VAL A 108 8.79 -4.21 -9.66
CA VAL A 108 7.51 -4.63 -9.08
C VAL A 108 7.69 -4.90 -7.60
N ALA A 109 7.01 -4.15 -6.76
CA ALA A 109 6.99 -4.37 -5.32
C ALA A 109 5.66 -5.01 -4.90
N TYR A 110 5.73 -6.18 -4.27
CA TYR A 110 4.55 -6.84 -3.71
C TYR A 110 4.35 -6.43 -2.26
N ARG A 111 3.13 -6.01 -1.93
CA ARG A 111 2.72 -5.67 -0.57
C ARG A 111 1.51 -6.49 -0.17
N PHE A 112 1.43 -6.80 1.12
CA PHE A 112 0.39 -7.65 1.68
C PHE A 112 -0.37 -6.87 2.73
N PHE A 113 -1.68 -6.94 2.70
CA PHE A 113 -2.51 -6.45 3.77
C PHE A 113 -3.78 -7.28 3.88
N ALA A 114 -4.44 -7.22 5.00
CA ALA A 114 -5.64 -7.97 5.27
C ALA A 114 -6.72 -7.10 5.90
N THR A 115 -7.95 -7.42 5.60
CA THR A 115 -9.13 -6.95 6.31
C THR A 115 -9.76 -8.12 7.05
N ASN A 116 -10.77 -7.86 7.85
CA ASN A 116 -11.50 -8.93 8.53
C ASN A 116 -12.17 -9.94 7.58
N LYS A 117 -12.32 -9.57 6.31
CA LYS A 117 -13.04 -10.39 5.30
C LYS A 117 -12.11 -11.06 4.29
N ARG A 118 -10.99 -10.44 3.93
CA ARG A 118 -10.17 -10.88 2.81
C ARG A 118 -8.71 -10.45 2.97
N ARG A 119 -7.82 -11.27 2.45
CA ARG A 119 -6.40 -10.93 2.28
C ARG A 119 -6.16 -10.33 0.90
N PHE A 120 -5.24 -9.37 0.82
CA PHE A 120 -4.89 -8.69 -0.41
C PHE A 120 -3.40 -8.79 -0.66
N ILE A 121 -3.06 -9.02 -1.92
CA ILE A 121 -1.70 -8.93 -2.44
C ILE A 121 -1.76 -7.87 -3.53
N VAL A 122 -1.10 -6.75 -3.30
CA VAL A 122 -1.01 -5.67 -4.28
C VAL A 122 0.39 -5.62 -4.87
N ALA A 123 0.46 -5.55 -6.19
CA ALA A 123 1.70 -5.27 -6.89
C ALA A 123 1.72 -3.77 -7.24
N ASP A 124 2.68 -3.04 -6.68
CA ASP A 124 3.02 -1.71 -7.16
C ASP A 124 3.84 -1.84 -8.43
N THR A 125 3.40 -1.19 -9.48
CA THR A 125 4.02 -1.31 -10.79
C THR A 125 4.46 0.04 -11.33
N PRO A 126 5.60 0.06 -12.05
CA PRO A 126 6.12 1.30 -12.60
C PRO A 126 5.15 1.91 -13.63
N GLY A 127 5.01 3.24 -13.57
CA GLY A 127 4.23 4.01 -14.55
C GLY A 127 5.04 4.48 -15.76
N HIS A 128 6.37 4.36 -15.69
CA HIS A 128 7.26 4.87 -16.73
C HIS A 128 7.37 3.90 -17.93
N GLU A 129 7.40 4.44 -19.12
CA GLU A 129 7.43 3.67 -20.38
C GLU A 129 8.56 2.63 -20.46
N GLN A 130 9.74 2.98 -19.96
CA GLN A 130 10.92 2.10 -19.96
C GLN A 130 10.73 0.83 -19.14
N TYR A 131 9.85 0.86 -18.15
CA TYR A 131 9.61 -0.23 -17.22
C TYR A 131 8.30 -1.00 -17.48
N THR A 132 7.67 -0.81 -18.63
CA THR A 132 6.42 -1.51 -18.99
C THR A 132 6.55 -3.03 -18.90
N ARG A 133 7.75 -3.60 -19.16
CA ARG A 133 7.98 -5.04 -18.99
C ARG A 133 7.78 -5.49 -17.55
N ASN A 134 8.25 -4.71 -16.59
CA ASN A 134 8.07 -5.01 -15.15
C ASN A 134 6.58 -4.95 -14.79
N MET A 135 5.85 -3.97 -15.32
CA MET A 135 4.39 -3.88 -15.14
C MET A 135 3.68 -5.15 -15.65
N ILE A 136 4.03 -5.65 -16.84
CA ILE A 136 3.46 -6.89 -17.40
C ILE A 136 3.76 -8.09 -16.50
N THR A 137 4.96 -8.16 -15.92
CA THR A 137 5.32 -9.20 -14.97
C THR A 137 4.41 -9.19 -13.74
N GLY A 138 4.15 -8.03 -13.16
CA GLY A 138 3.18 -7.88 -12.06
C GLY A 138 1.76 -8.27 -12.49
N ALA A 139 1.34 -7.85 -13.69
CA ALA A 139 0.02 -8.15 -14.23
C ALA A 139 -0.24 -9.64 -14.42
N SER A 140 0.78 -10.43 -14.81
CA SER A 140 0.63 -11.85 -15.12
C SER A 140 0.11 -12.70 -13.94
N THR A 141 0.27 -12.22 -12.71
CA THR A 141 -0.15 -12.93 -11.49
C THR A 141 -1.38 -12.30 -10.82
N ALA A 142 -1.88 -11.19 -11.36
CA ALA A 142 -3.00 -10.46 -10.79
C ALA A 142 -4.35 -10.92 -11.36
N SER A 143 -5.37 -10.91 -10.52
CA SER A 143 -6.75 -11.20 -10.90
C SER A 143 -7.56 -9.94 -11.21
N LEU A 144 -7.03 -8.78 -10.81
CA LEU A 144 -7.68 -7.47 -10.96
C LEU A 144 -6.62 -6.40 -11.24
N ALA A 145 -6.93 -5.45 -12.11
CA ALA A 145 -6.13 -4.26 -12.31
C ALA A 145 -6.91 -3.01 -11.86
N VAL A 146 -6.24 -2.14 -11.12
CA VAL A 146 -6.76 -0.84 -10.70
C VAL A 146 -6.04 0.23 -11.53
N LEU A 147 -6.73 0.78 -12.51
CA LEU A 147 -6.20 1.83 -13.36
C LEU A 147 -6.47 3.20 -12.72
N LEU A 148 -5.39 3.89 -12.35
CA LEU A 148 -5.46 5.24 -11.81
C LEU A 148 -5.26 6.27 -12.93
N VAL A 149 -5.99 7.37 -12.82
CA VAL A 149 -5.90 8.50 -13.73
C VAL A 149 -5.98 9.79 -12.92
N ASP A 150 -4.99 10.66 -13.03
CA ASP A 150 -5.09 12.00 -12.45
C ASP A 150 -6.12 12.81 -13.23
N ALA A 151 -7.20 13.22 -12.55
CA ALA A 151 -8.30 13.96 -13.17
C ALA A 151 -7.85 15.30 -13.79
N ARG A 152 -6.73 15.86 -13.35
CA ARG A 152 -6.16 17.10 -13.89
C ARG A 152 -5.48 16.89 -15.24
N GLN A 153 -4.87 15.73 -15.44
CA GLN A 153 -4.11 15.39 -16.65
C GLN A 153 -4.94 14.54 -17.63
N GLY A 154 -5.94 13.83 -17.14
CA GLY A 154 -6.76 12.94 -17.93
C GLY A 154 -6.01 11.70 -18.41
N ILE A 155 -6.52 11.08 -19.47
CA ILE A 155 -5.97 9.84 -20.00
C ILE A 155 -4.73 10.14 -20.87
N LEU A 156 -3.57 9.75 -20.36
CA LEU A 156 -2.28 9.90 -21.03
C LEU A 156 -1.95 8.70 -21.91
N THR A 157 -0.87 8.81 -22.70
CA THR A 157 -0.40 7.72 -23.56
C THR A 157 -0.09 6.44 -22.77
N GLN A 158 0.53 6.58 -21.59
CA GLN A 158 0.83 5.43 -20.74
C GLN A 158 -0.43 4.81 -20.11
N THR A 159 -1.40 5.64 -19.74
CA THR A 159 -2.70 5.15 -19.28
C THR A 159 -3.35 4.23 -20.30
N ARG A 160 -3.32 4.63 -21.60
CA ARG A 160 -3.85 3.82 -22.70
C ARG A 160 -3.06 2.53 -22.98
N ARG A 161 -1.75 2.53 -22.73
CA ARG A 161 -0.90 1.34 -22.88
C ARG A 161 -1.10 0.32 -21.77
N HIS A 162 -1.53 0.81 -20.59
CA HIS A 162 -1.77 -0.03 -19.42
C HIS A 162 -3.20 -0.58 -19.37
N ALA A 163 -4.13 -0.04 -20.14
CA ALA A 163 -5.50 -0.51 -20.27
C ALA A 163 -5.62 -1.61 -21.34
#